data_71afd7c489fdc6c1d4ad817a4622e72e
#
_entry.id   71afd7c489fdc6c1d4ad817a4622e72e
#
_cell.length_a   1.000
_cell.length_b   1.000
_cell.length_c   1.000
_cell.angle_alpha   90.00
_cell.angle_beta   90.00
_cell.angle_gamma   90.00
#
_symmetry.space_group_name_H-M   'P 1'
#
loop_
_entity.id
_entity.type
_entity.pdbx_description
1 polymer ?
#
loop_
_entity_poly.entity_id
_entity_poly.type
_entity_poly.pdbx_seq_one_letter_code
_entity_poly.pdbx_strand_id
1 'polypeptide(L)'
;MTTSVQFRSHPGGDLFITTAPMVRAYQTVAAYQVEHGEIGLTKAGAWNRHCIDWVVQRMDFPNWTAEKLYRVNKVLNEYDVPPLEYLRVLLTTLRLGRKMGSGWRLTKPGMALAGDPEAAYSKIAPAFLFRFDHTEGMRIGEAPAGDWGLWLNAINRMPDDGFTLPELAAFLYGPGWGGGWRGPAGGLFSAVAMPLEWVGLLIRTGSSGIDEMLWRRAPLWAAGLEFRTQTKPSNVVPFPSR
;
A
#
# COMPACT_ATOMS: atom_id res chain seq x y z
N MET A 1 -10.00 0.67 -25.95
CA MET A 1 -10.82 0.70 -24.73
C MET A 1 -9.92 1.07 -23.57
N THR A 2 -10.18 2.18 -22.88
CA THR A 2 -9.43 2.57 -21.69
C THR A 2 -10.30 2.25 -20.48
N THR A 3 -9.78 1.47 -19.56
CA THR A 3 -10.49 1.15 -18.32
C THR A 3 -9.96 2.07 -17.22
N SER A 4 -10.84 2.89 -16.63
CA SER A 4 -10.52 3.67 -15.45
C SER A 4 -10.80 2.85 -14.19
N VAL A 5 -9.93 2.99 -13.20
CA VAL A 5 -10.07 2.32 -11.89
C VAL A 5 -10.33 3.39 -10.84
N GLN A 6 -11.33 3.18 -10.01
CA GLN A 6 -11.70 4.07 -8.93
C GLN A 6 -11.90 3.29 -7.63
N PHE A 7 -11.58 3.93 -6.50
CA PHE A 7 -11.97 3.41 -5.19
C PHE A 7 -13.46 3.67 -4.95
N ARG A 8 -14.16 2.67 -4.42
CA ARG A 8 -15.55 2.85 -3.97
C ARG A 8 -15.56 3.68 -2.70
N SER A 9 -16.51 4.61 -2.59
CA SER A 9 -16.63 5.50 -1.43
C SER A 9 -17.05 4.73 -0.17
N HIS A 10 -17.83 3.66 -0.34
CA HIS A 10 -18.34 2.79 0.73
C HIS A 10 -18.20 1.34 0.29
N PRO A 11 -17.07 0.73 0.59
CA PRO A 11 -16.81 -0.65 0.17
C PRO A 11 -17.70 -1.69 0.89
N GLY A 12 -18.34 -1.32 2.01
CA GLY A 12 -19.29 -2.15 2.77
C GLY A 12 -18.66 -3.25 3.63
N GLY A 13 -19.00 -3.24 4.92
CA GLY A 13 -18.78 -4.34 5.85
C GLY A 13 -17.52 -4.33 6.70
N ASP A 14 -17.59 -5.03 7.81
CA ASP A 14 -16.50 -5.22 8.81
C ASP A 14 -15.24 -5.91 8.25
N LEU A 15 -15.30 -6.39 7.02
CA LEU A 15 -14.23 -7.11 6.33
C LEU A 15 -12.94 -6.27 6.21
N PHE A 16 -13.08 -4.95 6.20
CA PHE A 16 -12.00 -3.99 5.99
C PHE A 16 -11.10 -3.81 7.19
N ILE A 17 -11.69 -3.87 8.37
CA ILE A 17 -10.99 -3.64 9.62
C ILE A 17 -9.91 -4.70 9.81
N THR A 18 -10.23 -5.94 9.42
CA THR A 18 -9.34 -7.07 9.64
C THR A 18 -8.33 -7.27 8.52
N THR A 19 -8.56 -6.71 7.32
CA THR A 19 -7.77 -7.04 6.12
C THR A 19 -6.90 -5.91 5.59
N ALA A 20 -7.09 -4.64 6.01
CA ALA A 20 -6.28 -3.50 5.57
C ALA A 20 -5.15 -3.17 6.57
N PRO A 21 -3.91 -3.68 6.37
CA PRO A 21 -2.82 -3.51 7.34
C PRO A 21 -2.52 -2.07 7.70
N MET A 22 -2.57 -1.15 6.71
CA MET A 22 -2.30 0.27 6.92
C MET A 22 -3.35 0.93 7.84
N VAL A 23 -4.63 0.51 7.75
CA VAL A 23 -5.69 1.01 8.64
C VAL A 23 -5.48 0.50 10.05
N ARG A 24 -5.13 -0.77 10.22
CA ARG A 24 -4.81 -1.33 11.55
C ARG A 24 -3.60 -0.66 12.19
N ALA A 25 -2.54 -0.42 11.42
CA ALA A 25 -1.38 0.32 11.91
C ALA A 25 -1.76 1.74 12.35
N TYR A 26 -2.63 2.42 11.59
CA TYR A 26 -3.16 3.73 11.97
C TYR A 26 -3.94 3.69 13.28
N GLN A 27 -4.83 2.71 13.45
CA GLN A 27 -5.57 2.52 14.70
C GLN A 27 -4.64 2.22 15.88
N THR A 28 -3.59 1.42 15.64
CA THR A 28 -2.58 1.14 16.67
C THR A 28 -1.82 2.40 17.07
N VAL A 29 -1.48 3.27 16.12
CA VAL A 29 -0.87 4.59 16.42
C VAL A 29 -1.84 5.48 17.22
N ALA A 30 -3.12 5.47 16.88
CA ALA A 30 -4.13 6.20 17.64
C ALA A 30 -4.25 5.67 19.07
N ALA A 31 -4.24 4.35 19.26
CA ALA A 31 -4.22 3.71 20.58
C ALA A 31 -2.97 4.08 21.39
N TYR A 32 -1.79 4.10 20.75
CA TYR A 32 -0.58 4.60 21.39
C TYR A 32 -0.77 6.02 21.94
N GLN A 33 -1.33 6.91 21.12
CA GLN A 33 -1.54 8.30 21.53
C GLN A 33 -2.56 8.42 22.70
N VAL A 34 -3.56 7.57 22.75
CA VAL A 34 -4.51 7.54 23.88
C VAL A 34 -3.80 7.12 25.17
N GLU A 35 -2.93 6.12 25.10
CA GLU A 35 -2.24 5.55 26.27
C GLU A 35 -1.06 6.42 26.74
N HIS A 36 -0.28 6.96 25.79
CA HIS A 36 1.00 7.62 26.09
C HIS A 36 1.04 9.11 25.73
N GLY A 37 0.00 9.64 25.10
CA GLY A 37 -0.04 11.04 24.68
C GLY A 37 0.74 11.30 23.39
N GLU A 38 1.51 12.39 23.37
CA GLU A 38 2.28 12.82 22.21
C GLU A 38 3.41 11.84 21.86
N ILE A 39 3.59 11.55 20.58
CA ILE A 39 4.68 10.71 20.08
C ILE A 39 5.95 11.56 20.02
N GLY A 40 6.97 11.22 20.79
CA GLY A 40 8.26 11.91 20.72
C GLY A 40 8.94 11.73 19.36
N LEU A 41 9.59 12.79 18.87
CA LEU A 41 10.36 12.75 17.64
C LEU A 41 11.86 12.67 17.92
N THR A 42 12.58 11.98 17.04
CA THR A 42 14.05 12.02 16.97
C THR A 42 14.50 13.37 16.40
N LYS A 43 15.81 13.67 16.46
CA LYS A 43 16.40 14.86 15.83
C LYS A 43 16.12 14.93 14.33
N ALA A 44 16.02 13.78 13.65
CA ALA A 44 15.68 13.66 12.24
C ALA A 44 14.18 13.78 11.94
N GLY A 45 13.32 13.94 12.96
CA GLY A 45 11.86 14.07 12.78
C GLY A 45 11.11 12.74 12.61
N ALA A 46 11.77 11.60 12.82
CA ALA A 46 11.15 10.28 12.85
C ALA A 46 10.50 10.02 14.23
N TRP A 47 9.51 9.13 14.30
CA TRP A 47 8.97 8.68 15.59
C TRP A 47 10.05 8.01 16.42
N ASN A 48 10.03 8.23 17.72
CA ASN A 48 11.01 7.68 18.64
C ASN A 48 10.86 6.15 18.79
N ARG A 49 11.91 5.51 19.27
CA ARG A 49 11.98 4.05 19.45
C ARG A 49 10.87 3.50 20.34
N HIS A 50 10.48 4.24 21.39
CA HIS A 50 9.43 3.80 22.30
C HIS A 50 8.09 3.62 21.57
N CYS A 51 7.72 4.57 20.72
CA CYS A 51 6.53 4.46 19.88
C CYS A 51 6.65 3.31 18.88
N ILE A 52 7.79 3.21 18.17
CA ILE A 52 8.00 2.16 17.16
C ILE A 52 7.90 0.77 17.81
N ASP A 53 8.56 0.55 18.91
CA ASP A 53 8.53 -0.72 19.63
C ASP A 53 7.12 -1.09 20.09
N TRP A 54 6.41 -0.15 20.71
CA TRP A 54 5.06 -0.36 21.19
C TRP A 54 4.08 -0.69 20.05
N VAL A 55 4.18 0.03 18.93
CA VAL A 55 3.30 -0.17 17.75
C VAL A 55 3.61 -1.50 17.07
N VAL A 56 4.88 -1.81 16.84
CA VAL A 56 5.30 -3.06 16.17
C VAL A 56 4.82 -4.31 16.92
N GLN A 57 4.81 -4.29 18.24
CA GLN A 57 4.34 -5.41 19.05
C GLN A 57 2.81 -5.64 18.95
N ARG A 58 2.05 -4.64 18.44
CA ARG A 58 0.59 -4.64 18.43
C ARG A 58 0.00 -4.56 17.02
N MET A 59 0.76 -4.02 16.07
CA MET A 59 0.31 -3.99 14.67
C MET A 59 0.51 -5.38 14.05
N ASP A 60 -0.56 -5.97 13.56
CA ASP A 60 -0.48 -7.16 12.72
C ASP A 60 -0.26 -6.72 11.27
N PHE A 61 0.99 -6.45 10.91
CA PHE A 61 1.36 -5.99 9.58
C PHE A 61 2.08 -7.10 8.81
N PRO A 62 1.61 -7.51 7.62
CA PRO A 62 2.19 -8.62 6.87
C PRO A 62 3.69 -8.43 6.65
N ASN A 63 4.47 -9.46 6.98
CA ASN A 63 5.92 -9.50 6.85
C ASN A 63 6.73 -8.50 7.70
N TRP A 64 6.06 -7.67 8.51
CA TRP A 64 6.67 -6.70 9.43
C TRP A 64 6.30 -6.98 10.89
N THR A 65 6.25 -8.26 11.25
CA THR A 65 5.95 -8.68 12.63
C THR A 65 7.13 -8.41 13.55
N ALA A 66 6.86 -8.20 14.83
CA ALA A 66 7.90 -8.02 15.85
C ALA A 66 8.97 -9.10 15.78
N GLU A 67 8.56 -10.37 15.68
CA GLU A 67 9.48 -11.52 15.58
C GLU A 67 10.46 -11.36 14.39
N LYS A 68 9.95 -11.04 13.20
CA LYS A 68 10.80 -10.88 12.00
C LYS A 68 11.75 -9.70 12.12
N LEU A 69 11.26 -8.58 12.66
CA LEU A 69 12.03 -7.35 12.80
C LEU A 69 13.15 -7.51 13.84
N TYR A 70 12.86 -8.10 14.99
CA TYR A 70 13.86 -8.32 16.05
C TYR A 70 14.83 -9.45 15.75
N ARG A 71 14.53 -10.33 14.79
CA ARG A 71 15.50 -11.34 14.34
C ARG A 71 16.73 -10.69 13.66
N VAL A 72 16.58 -9.53 13.05
CA VAL A 72 17.66 -8.83 12.31
C VAL A 72 18.10 -7.54 12.99
N ASN A 73 17.31 -6.99 13.90
CA ASN A 73 17.60 -5.72 14.58
C ASN A 73 17.58 -5.90 16.10
N LYS A 74 18.60 -5.41 16.80
CA LYS A 74 18.60 -5.39 18.28
C LYS A 74 17.66 -4.33 18.85
N VAL A 75 17.45 -3.24 18.12
CA VAL A 75 16.56 -2.13 18.44
C VAL A 75 15.90 -1.67 17.13
N LEU A 76 14.68 -1.18 17.22
CA LEU A 76 13.95 -0.70 16.05
C LEU A 76 13.93 0.84 16.02
N ASN A 77 14.24 1.40 14.87
CA ASN A 77 13.99 2.79 14.53
C ASN A 77 12.89 2.84 13.47
N GLU A 78 12.31 3.99 13.21
CA GLU A 78 11.22 4.12 12.23
C GLU A 78 11.62 3.61 10.83
N TYR A 79 12.85 3.91 10.38
CA TYR A 79 13.34 3.47 9.06
C TYR A 79 13.55 1.94 8.95
N ASP A 80 13.61 1.22 10.08
CA ASP A 80 13.62 -0.25 10.11
C ASP A 80 12.21 -0.83 9.87
N VAL A 81 11.20 0.02 9.91
CA VAL A 81 9.77 -0.33 9.76
C VAL A 81 9.12 0.58 8.71
N PRO A 82 9.47 0.45 7.42
CA PRO A 82 8.97 1.32 6.35
C PRO A 82 7.46 1.57 6.37
N PRO A 83 6.57 0.60 6.68
CA PRO A 83 5.14 0.87 6.77
C PRO A 83 4.77 1.99 7.74
N LEU A 84 5.49 2.13 8.85
CA LEU A 84 5.24 3.18 9.84
C LEU A 84 5.77 4.54 9.38
N GLU A 85 6.91 4.56 8.70
CA GLU A 85 7.44 5.78 8.09
C GLU A 85 6.46 6.33 7.03
N TYR A 86 6.01 5.48 6.11
CA TYR A 86 5.00 5.85 5.11
C TYR A 86 3.70 6.31 5.78
N LEU A 87 3.25 5.62 6.81
CA LEU A 87 2.03 6.00 7.55
C LEU A 87 2.18 7.39 8.18
N ARG A 88 3.29 7.69 8.84
CA ARG A 88 3.55 9.03 9.43
C ARG A 88 3.52 10.12 8.38
N VAL A 89 4.21 9.91 7.26
CA VAL A 89 4.24 10.87 6.15
C VAL A 89 2.84 11.06 5.58
N LEU A 90 2.12 9.99 5.31
CA LEU A 90 0.75 10.00 4.80
C LEU A 90 -0.21 10.76 5.72
N LEU A 91 -0.22 10.44 7.01
CA LEU A 91 -1.08 11.10 7.99
C LEU A 91 -0.75 12.61 8.11
N THR A 92 0.53 12.97 7.99
CA THR A 92 0.96 14.38 7.99
C THR A 92 0.50 15.09 6.72
N THR A 93 0.67 14.49 5.55
CA THR A 93 0.24 15.02 4.25
C THR A 93 -1.28 15.23 4.20
N LEU A 94 -2.04 14.30 4.77
CA LEU A 94 -3.49 14.38 4.86
C LEU A 94 -4.00 15.29 5.99
N ARG A 95 -3.10 15.93 6.74
CA ARG A 95 -3.41 16.77 7.93
C ARG A 95 -4.16 16.00 9.03
N LEU A 96 -4.06 14.68 9.04
CA LEU A 96 -4.57 13.82 10.09
C LEU A 96 -3.62 13.72 11.27
N GLY A 97 -2.34 14.00 11.05
CA GLY A 97 -1.30 14.14 12.06
C GLY A 97 -0.45 15.39 11.83
N ARG A 98 0.23 15.84 12.86
CA ARG A 98 1.11 17.02 12.77
C ARG A 98 2.22 17.01 13.80
N LYS A 99 3.34 17.65 13.43
CA LYS A 99 4.42 17.97 14.37
C LYS A 99 3.96 19.05 15.36
N MET A 100 4.34 18.91 16.62
CA MET A 100 4.09 19.84 17.70
C MET A 100 5.38 19.98 18.54
N GLY A 101 6.13 21.06 18.35
CA GLY A 101 7.43 21.20 19.05
C GLY A 101 8.37 20.03 18.74
N SER A 102 8.75 19.29 19.76
CA SER A 102 9.61 18.08 19.67
C SER A 102 8.84 16.79 19.46
N GLY A 103 7.50 16.84 19.39
CA GLY A 103 6.64 15.68 19.23
C GLY A 103 5.79 15.71 17.98
N TRP A 104 5.01 14.67 17.83
CA TRP A 104 4.02 14.49 16.78
C TRP A 104 2.74 13.89 17.37
N ARG A 105 1.60 14.32 16.85
CA ARG A 105 0.32 13.77 17.27
C ARG A 105 -0.72 13.78 16.16
N LEU A 106 -1.68 12.88 16.27
CA LEU A 106 -2.91 12.93 15.49
C LEU A 106 -3.69 14.21 15.85
N THR A 107 -4.29 14.80 14.85
CA THR A 107 -5.24 15.92 15.01
C THR A 107 -6.59 15.41 15.52
N LYS A 108 -7.50 16.29 15.94
CA LYS A 108 -8.87 15.88 16.30
C LYS A 108 -9.55 15.11 15.17
N PRO A 109 -9.52 15.59 13.88
CA PRO A 109 -10.02 14.79 12.75
C PRO A 109 -9.28 13.46 12.57
N GLY A 110 -7.95 13.42 12.81
CA GLY A 110 -7.18 12.18 12.75
C GLY A 110 -7.61 11.17 13.81
N MET A 111 -7.81 11.58 15.05
CA MET A 111 -8.32 10.69 16.11
C MET A 111 -9.73 10.19 15.80
N ALA A 112 -10.61 11.06 15.35
CA ALA A 112 -11.97 10.66 14.98
C ALA A 112 -11.99 9.65 13.82
N LEU A 113 -11.15 9.88 12.80
CA LEU A 113 -11.06 8.99 11.64
C LEU A 113 -10.47 7.61 12.01
N ALA A 114 -9.55 7.53 12.95
CA ALA A 114 -9.00 6.26 13.44
C ALA A 114 -10.08 5.38 14.11
N GLY A 115 -11.14 5.99 14.64
CA GLY A 115 -12.31 5.30 15.21
C GLY A 115 -13.31 4.78 14.16
N ASP A 116 -13.15 5.14 12.88
CA ASP A 116 -14.00 4.71 11.76
C ASP A 116 -13.14 4.05 10.68
N PRO A 117 -12.97 2.73 10.72
CA PRO A 117 -12.10 2.00 9.81
C PRO A 117 -12.47 2.13 8.33
N GLU A 118 -13.77 2.19 8.01
CA GLU A 118 -14.26 2.33 6.64
C GLU A 118 -13.91 3.71 6.08
N ALA A 119 -14.20 4.77 6.83
CA ALA A 119 -13.83 6.12 6.46
C ALA A 119 -12.29 6.28 6.41
N ALA A 120 -11.55 5.65 7.32
CA ALA A 120 -10.10 5.62 7.31
C ALA A 120 -9.57 4.96 6.04
N TYR A 121 -10.08 3.79 5.67
CA TYR A 121 -9.71 3.09 4.43
C TYR A 121 -9.98 3.96 3.20
N SER A 122 -11.19 4.48 3.07
CA SER A 122 -11.62 5.30 1.93
C SER A 122 -10.77 6.55 1.74
N LYS A 123 -10.15 7.05 2.80
CA LYS A 123 -9.26 8.20 2.75
C LYS A 123 -7.79 7.83 2.57
N ILE A 124 -7.32 6.79 3.27
CA ILE A 124 -5.91 6.41 3.33
C ILE A 124 -5.49 5.64 2.08
N ALA A 125 -6.24 4.61 1.67
CA ALA A 125 -5.82 3.71 0.60
C ALA A 125 -5.63 4.43 -0.75
N PRO A 126 -6.60 5.24 -1.26
CA PRO A 126 -6.38 5.96 -2.51
C PRO A 126 -5.31 7.05 -2.38
N ALA A 127 -5.19 7.71 -1.22
CA ALA A 127 -4.14 8.70 -1.03
C ALA A 127 -2.75 8.05 -1.01
N PHE A 128 -2.60 6.91 -0.35
CA PHE A 128 -1.35 6.17 -0.32
C PHE A 128 -0.94 5.69 -1.70
N LEU A 129 -1.85 5.09 -2.47
CA LEU A 129 -1.51 4.57 -3.80
C LEU A 129 -1.28 5.68 -4.83
N PHE A 130 -2.12 6.72 -4.86
CA PHE A 130 -2.12 7.67 -5.98
C PHE A 130 -1.40 8.99 -5.73
N ARG A 131 -1.01 9.30 -4.48
CA ARG A 131 -0.31 10.55 -4.15
C ARG A 131 1.16 10.35 -3.75
N PHE A 132 1.59 9.11 -3.58
CA PHE A 132 2.98 8.78 -3.30
C PHE A 132 3.63 8.22 -4.56
N ASP A 133 4.85 8.64 -4.80
CA ASP A 133 5.72 7.99 -5.78
C ASP A 133 6.39 6.79 -5.10
N HIS A 134 5.84 5.61 -5.38
CA HIS A 134 6.39 4.36 -4.84
C HIS A 134 7.67 3.90 -5.53
N THR A 135 8.13 4.63 -6.55
CA THR A 135 9.42 4.40 -7.20
C THR A 135 10.53 5.22 -6.57
N GLU A 136 10.20 6.28 -5.84
CA GLU A 136 11.17 7.12 -5.15
C GLU A 136 11.92 6.32 -4.06
N GLY A 137 13.22 6.33 -4.14
CA GLY A 137 14.06 5.61 -3.16
C GLY A 137 14.04 4.09 -3.26
N MET A 138 13.50 3.52 -4.33
CA MET A 138 13.55 2.08 -4.57
C MET A 138 14.99 1.55 -4.48
N ARG A 139 15.16 0.46 -3.71
CA ARG A 139 16.46 -0.23 -3.57
C ARG A 139 16.46 -1.57 -4.32
N ILE A 140 15.33 -2.00 -4.82
CA ILE A 140 15.12 -3.32 -5.42
C ILE A 140 14.42 -3.13 -6.75
N GLY A 141 14.99 -3.71 -7.81
CA GLY A 141 14.44 -3.71 -9.15
C GLY A 141 14.57 -2.39 -9.90
N GLU A 142 14.05 -2.38 -11.11
CA GLU A 142 13.91 -1.21 -11.97
C GLU A 142 12.53 -0.60 -11.79
N ALA A 143 12.41 0.73 -11.87
CA ALA A 143 11.13 1.40 -11.80
C ALA A 143 10.19 0.85 -12.90
N PRO A 144 9.02 0.27 -12.54
CA PRO A 144 8.15 -0.34 -13.52
C PRO A 144 7.53 0.72 -14.42
N ALA A 145 7.54 0.48 -15.74
CA ALA A 145 6.87 1.35 -16.69
C ALA A 145 5.35 1.24 -16.53
N GLY A 146 4.66 2.39 -16.58
CA GLY A 146 3.20 2.44 -16.48
C GLY A 146 2.70 3.32 -15.34
N ASP A 147 1.43 3.16 -15.05
CA ASP A 147 0.72 3.86 -13.99
C ASP A 147 -0.23 2.92 -13.23
N TRP A 148 -0.85 3.41 -12.17
CA TRP A 148 -1.80 2.63 -11.37
C TRP A 148 -2.98 2.09 -12.18
N GLY A 149 -3.44 2.81 -13.19
CA GLY A 149 -4.51 2.35 -14.08
C GLY A 149 -4.09 1.12 -14.87
N LEU A 150 -2.89 1.13 -15.44
CA LEU A 150 -2.32 0.00 -16.17
C LEU A 150 -2.10 -1.21 -15.24
N TRP A 151 -1.44 -1.01 -14.11
CA TRP A 151 -1.11 -2.11 -13.19
C TRP A 151 -2.34 -2.76 -12.57
N LEU A 152 -3.30 -1.98 -12.09
CA LEU A 152 -4.54 -2.50 -11.52
C LEU A 152 -5.38 -3.25 -12.57
N ASN A 153 -5.44 -2.75 -13.81
CA ASN A 153 -6.11 -3.45 -14.90
C ASN A 153 -5.41 -4.76 -15.29
N ALA A 154 -4.07 -4.79 -15.29
CA ALA A 154 -3.31 -6.00 -15.53
C ALA A 154 -3.57 -7.04 -14.44
N ILE A 155 -3.44 -6.65 -13.16
CA ILE A 155 -3.72 -7.53 -12.01
C ILE A 155 -5.16 -8.04 -12.02
N ASN A 156 -6.13 -7.22 -12.45
CA ASN A 156 -7.53 -7.64 -12.55
C ASN A 156 -7.77 -8.73 -13.60
N ARG A 157 -6.84 -8.92 -14.55
CA ARG A 157 -6.87 -9.96 -15.58
C ARG A 157 -6.04 -11.18 -15.25
N MET A 158 -5.26 -11.13 -14.17
CA MET A 158 -4.49 -12.28 -13.71
C MET A 158 -5.45 -13.35 -13.13
N PRO A 159 -5.04 -14.63 -13.09
CA PRO A 159 -5.85 -15.71 -12.52
C PRO A 159 -6.32 -15.44 -11.09
N ASP A 160 -7.51 -15.94 -10.72
CA ASP A 160 -8.07 -15.77 -9.36
C ASP A 160 -7.35 -16.62 -8.32
N ASP A 161 -6.81 -17.75 -8.72
CA ASP A 161 -6.03 -18.66 -7.87
C ASP A 161 -4.62 -18.15 -7.57
N GLY A 162 -4.18 -17.10 -8.26
CA GLY A 162 -2.96 -16.35 -8.00
C GLY A 162 -2.05 -16.22 -9.21
N PHE A 163 -1.02 -15.37 -9.04
CA PHE A 163 -0.01 -15.08 -10.06
C PHE A 163 1.32 -14.75 -9.39
N THR A 164 2.40 -14.93 -10.13
CA THR A 164 3.74 -14.48 -9.75
C THR A 164 4.06 -13.11 -10.37
N LEU A 165 5.02 -12.38 -9.82
CA LEU A 165 5.44 -11.10 -10.41
C LEU A 165 6.13 -11.25 -11.77
N PRO A 166 6.92 -12.32 -12.06
CA PRO A 166 7.36 -12.60 -13.42
C PRO A 166 6.23 -12.78 -14.43
N GLU A 167 5.12 -13.47 -14.04
CA GLU A 167 3.95 -13.60 -14.92
C GLU A 167 3.27 -12.24 -15.16
N LEU A 168 3.13 -11.42 -14.12
CA LEU A 168 2.61 -10.06 -14.26
C LEU A 168 3.53 -9.20 -15.15
N ALA A 169 4.85 -9.29 -14.98
CA ALA A 169 5.82 -8.59 -15.82
C ALA A 169 5.73 -9.02 -17.28
N ALA A 170 5.63 -10.33 -17.54
CA ALA A 170 5.45 -10.86 -18.89
C ALA A 170 4.12 -10.41 -19.52
N PHE A 171 3.06 -10.33 -18.73
CA PHE A 171 1.76 -9.82 -19.19
C PHE A 171 1.81 -8.32 -19.55
N LEU A 172 2.52 -7.51 -18.76
CA LEU A 172 2.64 -6.06 -18.94
C LEU A 172 3.59 -5.67 -20.08
N TYR A 173 4.73 -6.34 -20.15
CA TYR A 173 5.87 -5.90 -20.96
C TYR A 173 6.25 -6.87 -22.08
N GLY A 174 5.60 -8.04 -22.14
CA GLY A 174 5.87 -9.09 -23.11
C GLY A 174 6.80 -10.20 -22.59
N PRO A 175 6.93 -11.28 -23.35
CA PRO A 175 7.77 -12.42 -22.96
C PRO A 175 9.25 -12.03 -22.93
N GLY A 176 10.00 -12.62 -21.98
CA GLY A 176 11.44 -12.35 -21.82
C GLY A 176 11.76 -11.28 -20.78
N TRP A 177 10.79 -10.55 -20.28
CA TRP A 177 10.98 -9.69 -19.12
C TRP A 177 10.91 -10.55 -17.85
N GLY A 178 12.08 -10.92 -17.39
CA GLY A 178 12.24 -12.01 -16.45
C GLY A 178 12.16 -11.65 -15.00
N GLY A 179 12.32 -12.71 -14.21
CA GLY A 179 12.32 -12.71 -12.78
C GLY A 179 13.56 -12.09 -12.13
N GLY A 180 13.65 -12.32 -10.84
CA GLY A 180 14.73 -11.83 -9.99
C GLY A 180 14.51 -10.43 -9.44
N TRP A 181 15.21 -10.18 -8.32
CA TRP A 181 15.08 -8.95 -7.56
C TRP A 181 15.54 -7.69 -8.28
N ARG A 182 16.46 -7.81 -9.25
CA ARG A 182 17.02 -6.66 -9.99
C ARG A 182 16.25 -6.30 -11.25
N GLY A 183 15.39 -7.18 -11.72
CA GLY A 183 14.60 -6.97 -12.94
C GLY A 183 13.23 -6.33 -12.68
N PRO A 184 12.36 -6.33 -13.70
CA PRO A 184 11.01 -5.76 -13.63
C PRO A 184 10.14 -6.38 -12.53
N ALA A 185 10.29 -7.66 -12.23
CA ALA A 185 9.57 -8.31 -11.12
C ALA A 185 9.92 -7.66 -9.77
N GLY A 186 11.19 -7.31 -9.53
CA GLY A 186 11.63 -6.58 -8.33
C GLY A 186 11.05 -5.17 -8.27
N GLY A 187 10.95 -4.50 -9.41
CA GLY A 187 10.30 -3.20 -9.52
C GLY A 187 8.80 -3.26 -9.22
N LEU A 188 8.11 -4.21 -9.82
CA LEU A 188 6.69 -4.47 -9.54
C LEU A 188 6.46 -4.88 -8.08
N PHE A 189 7.38 -5.63 -7.48
CA PHE A 189 7.32 -5.95 -6.05
C PHE A 189 7.32 -4.69 -5.20
N SER A 190 8.32 -3.81 -5.41
CA SER A 190 8.53 -2.64 -4.56
C SER A 190 7.49 -1.54 -4.78
N ALA A 191 7.18 -1.23 -6.04
CA ALA A 191 6.35 -0.08 -6.39
C ALA A 191 4.86 -0.40 -6.55
N VAL A 192 4.49 -1.69 -6.72
CA VAL A 192 3.09 -2.06 -6.99
C VAL A 192 2.56 -3.07 -5.98
N ALA A 193 3.18 -4.26 -5.89
CA ALA A 193 2.60 -5.35 -5.10
C ALA A 193 2.65 -5.11 -3.59
N MET A 194 3.77 -4.61 -3.06
CA MET A 194 3.89 -4.24 -1.65
C MET A 194 2.91 -3.12 -1.24
N PRO A 195 2.82 -1.98 -1.95
CA PRO A 195 1.80 -0.99 -1.65
C PRO A 195 0.38 -1.54 -1.66
N LEU A 196 0.03 -2.41 -2.61
CA LEU A 196 -1.28 -3.05 -2.68
C LEU A 196 -1.52 -4.03 -1.50
N GLU A 197 -0.49 -4.78 -1.08
CA GLU A 197 -0.54 -5.60 0.14
C GLU A 197 -0.79 -4.74 1.38
N TRP A 198 -0.12 -3.60 1.50
CA TRP A 198 -0.23 -2.72 2.66
C TRP A 198 -1.62 -2.08 2.79
N VAL A 199 -2.28 -1.82 1.70
CA VAL A 199 -3.68 -1.35 1.72
C VAL A 199 -4.70 -2.51 1.67
N GLY A 200 -4.26 -3.77 1.71
CA GLY A 200 -5.13 -4.94 1.79
C GLY A 200 -5.81 -5.34 0.49
N LEU A 201 -5.30 -4.89 -0.66
CA LEU A 201 -5.82 -5.26 -1.99
C LEU A 201 -5.19 -6.54 -2.54
N LEU A 202 -3.98 -6.87 -2.11
CA LEU A 202 -3.30 -8.12 -2.44
C LEU A 202 -2.92 -8.88 -1.17
N ILE A 203 -2.82 -10.19 -1.29
CA ILE A 203 -2.30 -11.11 -0.27
C ILE A 203 -1.16 -11.89 -0.92
N ARG A 204 -0.06 -11.97 -0.18
CA ARG A 204 1.11 -12.74 -0.57
C ARG A 204 1.14 -14.08 0.15
N THR A 205 1.42 -15.14 -0.59
CA THR A 205 1.60 -16.50 -0.06
C THR A 205 2.83 -17.17 -0.69
N GLY A 206 3.33 -18.23 -0.08
CA GLY A 206 4.43 -19.02 -0.64
C GLY A 206 5.82 -18.61 -0.12
N SER A 207 6.84 -18.90 -0.91
CA SER A 207 8.25 -18.78 -0.54
C SER A 207 8.74 -17.33 -0.46
N SER A 208 9.98 -17.15 0.04
CA SER A 208 10.64 -15.84 0.09
C SER A 208 11.28 -15.44 -1.27
N GLY A 209 11.35 -16.35 -2.24
CA GLY A 209 11.88 -16.08 -3.57
C GLY A 209 10.87 -15.29 -4.39
N ILE A 210 11.32 -14.20 -5.06
CA ILE A 210 10.41 -13.33 -5.82
C ILE A 210 9.73 -14.06 -6.97
N ASP A 211 10.40 -15.02 -7.58
CA ASP A 211 9.89 -15.77 -8.73
C ASP A 211 8.86 -16.83 -8.36
N GLU A 212 8.84 -17.24 -7.09
CA GLU A 212 7.95 -18.27 -6.55
C GLU A 212 6.85 -17.68 -5.66
N MET A 213 6.96 -16.39 -5.34
CA MET A 213 6.02 -15.70 -4.47
C MET A 213 4.69 -15.53 -5.17
N LEU A 214 3.64 -16.13 -4.62
CA LEU A 214 2.31 -16.10 -5.18
C LEU A 214 1.52 -14.94 -4.60
N TRP A 215 0.91 -14.16 -5.47
CA TRP A 215 0.04 -13.04 -5.15
C TRP A 215 -1.40 -13.36 -5.51
N ARG A 216 -2.34 -12.99 -4.66
CA ARG A 216 -3.77 -13.15 -4.89
C ARG A 216 -4.49 -11.85 -4.60
N ARG A 217 -5.57 -11.61 -5.34
CA ARG A 217 -6.48 -10.52 -5.00
C ARG A 217 -7.16 -10.83 -3.65
N ALA A 218 -7.09 -9.85 -2.73
CA ALA A 218 -7.79 -9.93 -1.45
C ALA A 218 -9.30 -9.69 -1.64
N PRO A 219 -10.17 -10.05 -0.69
CA PRO A 219 -11.59 -9.71 -0.75
C PRO A 219 -11.85 -8.21 -0.96
N LEU A 220 -10.97 -7.34 -0.43
CA LEU A 220 -11.01 -5.89 -0.65
C LEU A 220 -10.83 -5.49 -2.11
N TRP A 221 -10.23 -6.31 -2.97
CA TRP A 221 -10.10 -6.01 -4.39
C TRP A 221 -11.46 -5.78 -5.05
N ALA A 222 -12.37 -6.74 -4.91
CA ALA A 222 -13.69 -6.66 -5.50
C ALA A 222 -14.59 -5.64 -4.78
N ALA A 223 -14.46 -5.53 -3.46
CA ALA A 223 -15.28 -4.66 -2.64
C ALA A 223 -14.83 -3.19 -2.73
N GLY A 224 -13.51 -2.92 -2.78
CA GLY A 224 -12.92 -1.59 -2.71
C GLY A 224 -12.68 -0.93 -4.07
N LEU A 225 -12.58 -1.70 -5.16
CA LEU A 225 -12.26 -1.17 -6.49
C LEU A 225 -13.46 -1.29 -7.45
N GLU A 226 -13.60 -0.30 -8.29
CA GLU A 226 -14.53 -0.30 -9.41
C GLU A 226 -13.76 -0.09 -10.72
N PHE A 227 -13.92 -1.03 -11.67
CA PHE A 227 -13.33 -1.01 -12.99
C PHE A 227 -14.39 -0.55 -14.00
N ARG A 228 -14.25 0.67 -14.53
CA ARG A 228 -15.18 1.24 -15.52
C ARG A 228 -14.54 1.20 -16.89
N THR A 229 -15.10 0.41 -17.79
CA THR A 229 -14.72 0.43 -19.20
C THR A 229 -15.32 1.66 -19.86
N GLN A 230 -14.48 2.62 -20.24
CA GLN A 230 -14.91 3.72 -21.09
C GLN A 230 -14.88 3.23 -22.55
N THR A 231 -16.05 2.99 -23.10
CA THR A 231 -16.20 2.97 -24.56
C THR A 231 -16.04 4.42 -25.02
N LYS A 232 -14.88 4.74 -25.62
CA LYS A 232 -14.70 6.01 -26.31
C LYS A 232 -15.83 6.09 -27.35
N PRO A 233 -16.68 7.13 -27.37
CA PRO A 233 -17.62 7.29 -28.47
C PRO A 233 -16.80 7.27 -29.73
N SER A 234 -17.24 6.46 -30.71
CA SER A 234 -16.57 6.33 -32.01
C SER A 234 -16.75 7.63 -32.78
N ASN A 235 -15.90 8.61 -32.51
CA ASN A 235 -15.74 9.77 -33.40
C ASN A 235 -14.80 9.44 -34.59
N VAL A 236 -14.81 8.18 -35.02
CA VAL A 236 -14.18 7.82 -36.28
C VAL A 236 -15.12 8.29 -37.38
N VAL A 237 -14.88 9.46 -37.93
CA VAL A 237 -15.46 9.89 -39.18
C VAL A 237 -14.84 8.99 -40.27
N PRO A 238 -15.63 8.18 -40.99
CA PRO A 238 -15.09 7.35 -42.07
C PRO A 238 -14.48 8.28 -43.12
N PHE A 239 -13.25 8.00 -43.53
CA PHE A 239 -12.66 8.68 -44.67
C PHE A 239 -13.55 8.42 -45.90
N PRO A 240 -13.96 9.46 -46.65
CA PRO A 240 -14.68 9.25 -47.88
C PRO A 240 -13.79 8.45 -48.86
N SER A 241 -14.26 7.28 -49.25
CA SER A 241 -13.66 6.51 -50.32
C SER A 241 -13.68 7.36 -51.62
N ARG A 242 -12.50 7.54 -52.20
CA ARG A 242 -12.38 8.13 -53.55
C ARG A 242 -12.74 7.12 -54.60
#